data_02a4ce09466c8aca82bc589bd6750ec9
#
_entry.id   02a4ce09466c8aca82bc589bd6750ec9
#
_cell.length_a   1.000
_cell.length_b   1.000
_cell.length_c   1.000
_cell.angle_alpha   90.00
_cell.angle_beta   90.00
_cell.angle_gamma   90.00
#
_symmetry.space_group_name_H-M   'P 1'
#
loop_
_entity.id
_entity.type
_entity.pdbx_description
1 polymer ?
#
loop_
_entity_poly.entity_id
_entity_poly.type
_entity_poly.pdbx_seq_one_letter_code
_entity_poly.pdbx_strand_id
1 'polypeptide(L)'
;MQVAVAVALRVLVVAAVQQSQKSNEQHLPPELQKLWRLFQKNNCHVMALQIIKKLYVMVYGGAMEPLLEIKDLNVDINGLQILNLREQTITIQEGDIVGIIGENGAGKSTFINCLIDKINYKGKIVRNYSLDKLGIQFQTNNYNKLMKVFELIQIISHKSKFDSSLKSQIDKFDITELLNKRIEKLSIGEQQRLTLFLVLYLNPEILIFDELTTGLDYKKRTKILDIVKTYSQGKTVLTVTHYYEELNDWVNKILILHKGDLVFWGTFDNLKETFKHYSIVTLSTDDFYNLPKELKNINTVSVDDKTCGLIVADEYHQEEILRSLSRSNIRFQINPNSIYNLYMLAMKNFIEKKEA
;
A
#
# COMPACT_ATOMS: atom_id res chain seq x y z
N MET A 1 -12.84 -16.33 -29.76
CA MET A 1 -11.58 -16.28 -28.96
C MET A 1 -11.83 -16.24 -27.45
N GLN A 2 -12.71 -15.36 -26.93
CA GLN A 2 -13.02 -15.27 -25.48
C GLN A 2 -13.65 -16.54 -24.89
N VAL A 3 -14.53 -17.23 -25.59
CA VAL A 3 -15.17 -18.48 -25.11
C VAL A 3 -14.16 -19.63 -25.05
N ALA A 4 -13.25 -19.73 -26.02
CA ALA A 4 -12.21 -20.76 -26.02
C ALA A 4 -11.19 -20.57 -24.90
N VAL A 5 -10.86 -19.31 -24.57
CA VAL A 5 -10.01 -18.95 -23.41
C VAL A 5 -10.71 -19.29 -22.09
N ALA A 6 -12.01 -19.01 -21.97
CA ALA A 6 -12.79 -19.34 -20.77
C ALA A 6 -12.94 -20.85 -20.56
N VAL A 7 -13.09 -21.64 -21.62
CA VAL A 7 -13.13 -23.10 -21.55
C VAL A 7 -11.75 -23.68 -21.21
N ALA A 8 -10.68 -23.18 -21.83
CA ALA A 8 -9.31 -23.57 -21.51
C ALA A 8 -8.93 -23.27 -20.06
N LEU A 9 -9.35 -22.10 -19.55
CA LEU A 9 -9.17 -21.69 -18.17
C LEU A 9 -9.98 -22.55 -17.19
N ARG A 10 -11.22 -22.95 -17.52
CA ARG A 10 -12.01 -23.92 -16.73
C ARG A 10 -11.33 -25.29 -16.63
N VAL A 11 -10.82 -25.80 -17.73
CA VAL A 11 -10.11 -27.10 -17.76
C VAL A 11 -8.80 -27.02 -16.95
N LEU A 12 -8.08 -25.89 -17.00
CA LEU A 12 -6.87 -25.64 -16.20
C LEU A 12 -7.16 -25.65 -14.69
N VAL A 13 -8.24 -25.00 -14.26
CA VAL A 13 -8.65 -24.94 -12.86
C VAL A 13 -9.03 -26.32 -12.34
N VAL A 14 -9.80 -27.09 -13.10
CA VAL A 14 -10.20 -28.47 -12.73
C VAL A 14 -8.98 -29.39 -12.63
N ALA A 15 -8.02 -29.29 -13.55
CA ALA A 15 -6.80 -30.10 -13.53
C ALA A 15 -5.86 -29.71 -12.35
N ALA A 16 -5.70 -28.40 -12.06
CA ALA A 16 -4.88 -27.92 -10.94
C ALA A 16 -5.45 -28.36 -9.58
N VAL A 17 -6.78 -28.39 -9.43
CA VAL A 17 -7.46 -28.83 -8.21
C VAL A 17 -7.34 -30.35 -8.00
N GLN A 18 -7.45 -31.14 -9.05
CA GLN A 18 -7.27 -32.60 -8.95
C GLN A 18 -5.81 -32.99 -8.63
N GLN A 19 -4.84 -32.10 -8.93
CA GLN A 19 -3.41 -32.33 -8.66
C GLN A 19 -2.89 -31.73 -7.36
N SER A 20 -3.57 -30.75 -6.74
CA SER A 20 -3.17 -30.28 -5.39
C SER A 20 -3.21 -31.39 -4.34
N GLN A 21 -3.82 -32.54 -4.65
CA GLN A 21 -3.77 -33.75 -3.83
C GLN A 21 -2.63 -34.72 -4.21
N LYS A 22 -1.89 -34.50 -5.31
CA LYS A 22 -0.75 -35.36 -5.72
C LYS A 22 0.30 -34.53 -6.48
N SER A 23 1.40 -34.25 -5.81
CA SER A 23 2.57 -33.58 -6.38
C SER A 23 3.26 -34.40 -7.48
N ASN A 24 3.00 -34.13 -8.76
CA ASN A 24 3.92 -34.44 -9.88
C ASN A 24 3.43 -33.85 -11.22
N GLU A 25 4.29 -33.06 -11.87
CA GLU A 25 4.06 -32.39 -13.17
C GLU A 25 3.72 -33.31 -14.36
N GLN A 26 3.98 -34.61 -14.22
CA GLN A 26 3.87 -35.58 -15.35
C GLN A 26 2.45 -35.97 -15.74
N HIS A 27 1.42 -35.49 -15.04
CA HIS A 27 0.03 -35.93 -15.23
C HIS A 27 -0.91 -34.84 -15.78
N LEU A 28 -0.38 -33.71 -16.26
CA LEU A 28 -1.19 -32.68 -16.94
C LEU A 28 -1.54 -33.12 -18.37
N PRO A 29 -2.76 -32.87 -18.85
CA PRO A 29 -3.11 -33.06 -20.28
C PRO A 29 -2.14 -32.28 -21.18
N PRO A 30 -1.80 -32.79 -22.37
CA PRO A 30 -0.77 -32.22 -23.26
C PRO A 30 -0.98 -30.75 -23.61
N GLU A 31 -2.22 -30.30 -23.69
CA GLU A 31 -2.59 -28.91 -23.98
C GLU A 31 -2.28 -27.97 -22.77
N LEU A 32 -2.44 -28.49 -21.56
CA LEU A 32 -2.10 -27.76 -20.35
C LEU A 32 -0.59 -27.71 -20.09
N GLN A 33 0.14 -28.76 -20.49
CA GLN A 33 1.61 -28.75 -20.47
C GLN A 33 2.18 -27.71 -21.44
N LYS A 34 1.55 -27.49 -22.61
CA LYS A 34 1.94 -26.45 -23.58
C LYS A 34 1.72 -25.03 -22.99
N LEU A 35 0.57 -24.80 -22.37
CA LEU A 35 0.27 -23.52 -21.70
C LEU A 35 1.21 -23.28 -20.51
N TRP A 36 1.46 -24.30 -19.70
CA TRP A 36 2.40 -24.25 -18.59
C TRP A 36 3.83 -23.89 -19.06
N ARG A 37 4.33 -24.51 -20.13
CA ARG A 37 5.63 -24.18 -20.73
C ARG A 37 5.69 -22.76 -21.31
N LEU A 38 4.58 -22.25 -21.85
CA LEU A 38 4.46 -20.86 -22.31
C LEU A 38 4.53 -19.87 -21.14
N PHE A 39 3.88 -20.18 -20.02
CA PHE A 39 3.97 -19.38 -18.78
C PHE A 39 5.37 -19.44 -18.17
N GLN A 40 6.03 -20.60 -18.18
CA GLN A 40 7.42 -20.74 -17.74
C GLN A 40 8.38 -19.87 -18.56
N LYS A 41 8.21 -19.84 -19.87
CA LYS A 41 9.07 -19.13 -20.81
C LYS A 41 9.01 -17.60 -20.64
N ASN A 42 7.90 -17.08 -20.11
CA ASN A 42 7.64 -15.64 -19.96
C ASN A 42 7.75 -15.12 -18.51
N ASN A 43 8.29 -15.90 -17.59
CA ASN A 43 8.40 -15.56 -16.16
C ASN A 43 7.07 -15.13 -15.48
N CYS A 44 5.92 -15.56 -16.00
CA CYS A 44 4.58 -15.17 -15.55
C CYS A 44 3.95 -16.14 -14.54
N HIS A 45 4.75 -16.96 -13.82
CA HIS A 45 4.27 -17.99 -12.89
C HIS A 45 3.37 -17.43 -11.79
N VAL A 46 3.77 -16.32 -11.17
CA VAL A 46 3.03 -15.74 -10.07
C VAL A 46 1.67 -15.21 -10.52
N MET A 47 1.63 -14.58 -11.70
CA MET A 47 0.41 -14.03 -12.26
C MET A 47 -0.58 -15.14 -12.71
N ALA A 48 -0.06 -16.25 -13.27
CA ALA A 48 -0.85 -17.41 -13.65
C ALA A 48 -1.47 -18.11 -12.42
N LEU A 49 -0.71 -18.29 -11.34
CA LEU A 49 -1.20 -18.87 -10.09
C LEU A 49 -2.27 -17.99 -9.42
N GLN A 50 -2.11 -16.67 -9.45
CA GLN A 50 -3.13 -15.75 -8.92
C GLN A 50 -4.43 -15.79 -9.73
N ILE A 51 -4.33 -15.86 -11.06
CA ILE A 51 -5.50 -16.02 -11.93
C ILE A 51 -6.19 -17.37 -11.67
N ILE A 52 -5.42 -18.45 -11.53
CA ILE A 52 -5.95 -19.79 -11.24
C ILE A 52 -6.63 -19.82 -9.87
N LYS A 53 -6.02 -19.25 -8.84
CA LYS A 53 -6.62 -19.12 -7.50
C LYS A 53 -7.93 -18.30 -7.53
N LYS A 54 -7.96 -17.14 -8.20
CA LYS A 54 -9.16 -16.32 -8.36
C LYS A 54 -10.29 -17.06 -9.09
N LEU A 55 -9.95 -17.79 -10.15
CA LEU A 55 -10.93 -18.59 -10.90
C LEU A 55 -11.46 -19.77 -10.09
N TYR A 56 -10.63 -20.40 -9.27
CA TYR A 56 -11.04 -21.47 -8.36
C TYR A 56 -12.10 -20.98 -7.37
N VAL A 57 -11.86 -19.81 -6.74
CA VAL A 57 -12.83 -19.16 -5.82
C VAL A 57 -14.14 -18.82 -6.54
N MET A 58 -14.05 -18.30 -7.77
CA MET A 58 -15.22 -17.95 -8.59
C MET A 58 -16.09 -19.17 -8.97
N VAL A 59 -15.45 -20.32 -9.21
CA VAL A 59 -16.12 -21.53 -9.70
C VAL A 59 -16.65 -22.41 -8.58
N TYR A 60 -15.94 -22.50 -7.46
CA TYR A 60 -16.26 -23.43 -6.37
C TYR A 60 -16.79 -22.78 -5.11
N GLY A 61 -16.86 -21.42 -5.05
CA GLY A 61 -17.45 -20.69 -3.92
C GLY A 61 -16.68 -20.84 -2.60
N GLY A 62 -15.46 -21.37 -2.64
CA GLY A 62 -14.60 -21.47 -1.45
C GLY A 62 -14.03 -20.11 -1.10
N ALA A 63 -14.26 -19.61 0.10
CA ALA A 63 -13.51 -18.46 0.60
C ALA A 63 -12.03 -18.84 0.70
N MET A 64 -11.16 -18.12 -0.01
CA MET A 64 -9.71 -18.26 0.22
C MET A 64 -9.41 -17.83 1.66
N GLU A 65 -8.65 -18.65 2.38
CA GLU A 65 -8.13 -18.20 3.67
C GLU A 65 -7.31 -16.92 3.45
N PRO A 66 -7.58 -15.86 4.21
CA PRO A 66 -6.83 -14.63 4.06
C PRO A 66 -5.35 -14.87 4.44
N LEU A 67 -4.45 -14.21 3.74
CA LEU A 67 -3.03 -14.23 4.08
C LEU A 67 -2.80 -13.70 5.50
N LEU A 68 -3.57 -12.69 5.90
CA LEU A 68 -3.55 -12.08 7.20
C LEU A 68 -4.97 -11.71 7.62
N GLU A 69 -5.38 -12.15 8.80
CA GLU A 69 -6.65 -11.78 9.42
C GLU A 69 -6.38 -11.17 10.80
N ILE A 70 -6.92 -9.98 11.02
CA ILE A 70 -6.77 -9.23 12.27
C ILE A 70 -8.17 -8.99 12.83
N LYS A 71 -8.40 -9.41 14.08
CA LYS A 71 -9.69 -9.24 14.78
C LYS A 71 -9.46 -8.57 16.12
N ASP A 72 -10.29 -7.58 16.43
CA ASP A 72 -10.37 -6.91 17.73
C ASP A 72 -9.03 -6.40 18.25
N LEU A 73 -8.15 -5.93 17.35
CA LEU A 73 -6.81 -5.51 17.73
C LEU A 73 -6.86 -4.28 18.62
N ASN A 74 -6.26 -4.40 19.82
CA ASN A 74 -6.15 -3.31 20.79
C ASN A 74 -4.76 -3.27 21.40
N VAL A 75 -4.20 -2.08 21.53
CA VAL A 75 -2.86 -1.84 22.11
C VAL A 75 -2.94 -0.75 23.17
N ASP A 76 -2.54 -1.12 24.39
CA ASP A 76 -2.36 -0.22 25.50
C ASP A 76 -0.89 -0.16 25.89
N ILE A 77 -0.32 1.03 25.99
CA ILE A 77 1.05 1.25 26.47
C ILE A 77 1.01 2.17 27.67
N ASN A 78 1.42 1.68 28.83
CA ASN A 78 1.43 2.44 30.09
C ASN A 78 0.08 3.09 30.45
N GLY A 79 -1.03 2.40 30.16
CA GLY A 79 -2.39 2.91 30.42
C GLY A 79 -2.92 3.88 29.35
N LEU A 80 -2.14 4.17 28.31
CA LEU A 80 -2.57 4.95 27.16
C LEU A 80 -2.98 4.01 26.03
N GLN A 81 -4.22 4.14 25.55
CA GLN A 81 -4.71 3.41 24.39
C GLN A 81 -4.10 3.98 23.11
N ILE A 82 -3.31 3.16 22.41
CA ILE A 82 -2.61 3.54 21.16
C ILE A 82 -3.35 3.05 19.93
N LEU A 83 -3.95 1.85 20.01
CA LEU A 83 -4.84 1.30 18.96
C LEU A 83 -6.11 0.76 19.59
N ASN A 84 -7.22 0.98 18.92
CA ASN A 84 -8.54 0.49 19.29
C ASN A 84 -9.31 0.06 18.04
N LEU A 85 -9.05 -1.15 17.58
CA LEU A 85 -9.74 -1.78 16.45
C LEU A 85 -10.70 -2.86 16.94
N ARG A 86 -11.39 -2.59 18.07
CA ARG A 86 -12.40 -3.52 18.65
C ARG A 86 -13.56 -3.65 17.68
N GLU A 87 -14.16 -4.84 17.63
CA GLU A 87 -15.29 -5.18 16.77
C GLU A 87 -14.99 -5.03 15.26
N GLN A 88 -13.69 -4.88 14.92
CA GLN A 88 -13.24 -4.74 13.55
C GLN A 88 -12.50 -5.99 13.09
N THR A 89 -12.74 -6.36 11.83
CA THR A 89 -11.99 -7.43 11.15
C THR A 89 -11.33 -6.86 9.90
N ILE A 90 -10.01 -6.98 9.85
CA ILE A 90 -9.19 -6.58 8.71
C ILE A 90 -8.66 -7.85 8.05
N THR A 91 -8.94 -8.04 6.75
CA THR A 91 -8.52 -9.22 6.00
C THR A 91 -7.68 -8.83 4.80
N ILE A 92 -6.45 -9.31 4.74
CA ILE A 92 -5.52 -9.07 3.63
C ILE A 92 -5.34 -10.38 2.88
N GLN A 93 -5.59 -10.35 1.58
CA GLN A 93 -5.42 -11.48 0.68
C GLN A 93 -4.04 -11.46 0.04
N GLU A 94 -3.60 -12.61 -0.46
CA GLU A 94 -2.39 -12.70 -1.27
C GLU A 94 -2.50 -11.80 -2.51
N GLY A 95 -1.50 -10.94 -2.73
CA GLY A 95 -1.46 -9.97 -3.82
C GLY A 95 -2.18 -8.65 -3.55
N ASP A 96 -2.71 -8.45 -2.34
CA ASP A 96 -3.22 -7.13 -1.94
C ASP A 96 -2.08 -6.12 -1.80
N ILE A 97 -2.32 -4.91 -2.26
CA ILE A 97 -1.46 -3.75 -2.02
C ILE A 97 -2.25 -2.78 -1.17
N VAL A 98 -1.88 -2.71 0.12
CA VAL A 98 -2.61 -1.97 1.15
C VAL A 98 -1.91 -0.65 1.45
N GLY A 99 -2.58 0.46 1.21
CA GLY A 99 -2.14 1.78 1.69
C GLY A 99 -2.64 2.01 3.13
N ILE A 100 -1.73 2.28 4.06
CA ILE A 100 -2.04 2.59 5.46
C ILE A 100 -1.79 4.08 5.65
N ILE A 101 -2.85 4.84 5.86
CA ILE A 101 -2.81 6.30 5.94
C ILE A 101 -3.43 6.82 7.24
N GLY A 102 -3.04 8.04 7.60
CA GLY A 102 -3.48 8.73 8.81
C GLY A 102 -2.42 9.72 9.29
N GLU A 103 -2.79 10.61 10.18
CA GLU A 103 -1.89 11.61 10.76
C GLU A 103 -0.75 11.00 11.57
N ASN A 104 0.22 11.83 11.94
CA ASN A 104 1.26 11.43 12.89
C ASN A 104 0.61 11.08 14.24
N GLY A 105 1.03 9.96 14.84
CA GLY A 105 0.40 9.46 16.06
C GLY A 105 -0.91 8.68 15.86
N ALA A 106 -1.39 8.49 14.63
CA ALA A 106 -2.62 7.72 14.37
C ALA A 106 -2.52 6.21 14.69
N GLY A 107 -1.33 5.70 15.03
CA GLY A 107 -1.13 4.28 15.37
C GLY A 107 -0.60 3.42 14.22
N LYS A 108 -0.22 3.98 13.06
CA LYS A 108 0.23 3.24 11.87
C LYS A 108 1.43 2.33 12.15
N SER A 109 2.51 2.87 12.71
CA SER A 109 3.70 2.06 13.05
C SER A 109 3.44 1.08 14.19
N THR A 110 2.51 1.40 15.12
CA THR A 110 2.04 0.48 16.15
C THR A 110 1.31 -0.70 15.51
N PHE A 111 0.44 -0.44 14.54
CA PHE A 111 -0.24 -1.48 13.77
C PHE A 111 0.78 -2.41 13.07
N ILE A 112 1.77 -1.87 12.37
CA ILE A 112 2.84 -2.68 11.76
C ILE A 112 3.60 -3.49 12.81
N ASN A 113 3.94 -2.90 13.96
CA ASN A 113 4.65 -3.60 15.04
C ASN A 113 3.84 -4.77 15.63
N CYS A 114 2.49 -4.69 15.65
CA CYS A 114 1.64 -5.84 16.00
C CYS A 114 1.73 -6.95 14.96
N LEU A 115 1.77 -6.61 13.67
CA LEU A 115 1.83 -7.61 12.60
C LEU A 115 3.09 -8.48 12.65
N ILE A 116 4.14 -8.01 13.29
CA ILE A 116 5.44 -8.71 13.42
C ILE A 116 5.75 -9.13 14.85
N ASP A 117 4.76 -9.13 15.74
CA ASP A 117 4.87 -9.50 17.16
C ASP A 117 5.95 -8.72 17.93
N LYS A 118 6.26 -7.48 17.49
CA LYS A 118 7.28 -6.63 18.14
C LYS A 118 6.76 -5.96 19.41
N ILE A 119 5.43 -5.86 19.56
CA ILE A 119 4.75 -5.31 20.73
C ILE A 119 3.60 -6.21 21.15
N ASN A 120 3.24 -6.15 22.43
CA ASN A 120 2.09 -6.88 22.96
C ASN A 120 0.79 -6.20 22.53
N TYR A 121 -0.22 -7.02 22.23
CA TYR A 121 -1.55 -6.55 21.85
C TYR A 121 -2.63 -7.49 22.41
N LYS A 122 -3.87 -7.00 22.48
CA LYS A 122 -5.08 -7.79 22.69
C LYS A 122 -5.79 -8.00 21.36
N GLY A 123 -6.59 -9.06 21.25
CA GLY A 123 -7.24 -9.46 20.01
C GLY A 123 -6.52 -10.64 19.34
N LYS A 124 -6.80 -10.86 18.05
CA LYS A 124 -6.27 -12.02 17.33
C LYS A 124 -5.66 -11.58 15.98
N ILE A 125 -4.43 -12.03 15.72
CA ILE A 125 -3.79 -11.91 14.41
C ILE A 125 -3.47 -13.32 13.92
N VAL A 126 -4.12 -13.73 12.83
CA VAL A 126 -3.87 -15.00 12.15
C VAL A 126 -3.00 -14.71 10.93
N ARG A 127 -1.86 -15.37 10.84
CA ARG A 127 -0.90 -15.24 9.75
C ARG A 127 -0.79 -16.56 9.03
N ASN A 128 -1.24 -16.60 7.79
CA ASN A 128 -1.14 -17.78 6.92
C ASN A 128 0.13 -17.70 6.06
N TYR A 129 1.23 -17.22 6.66
CA TYR A 129 2.55 -17.14 6.06
C TYR A 129 3.65 -17.33 7.11
N SER A 130 4.82 -17.71 6.65
CA SER A 130 6.03 -17.81 7.49
C SER A 130 6.77 -16.47 7.53
N LEU A 131 7.36 -16.09 8.67
CA LEU A 131 8.04 -14.80 8.86
C LEU A 131 9.29 -14.63 7.97
N ASP A 132 9.91 -15.72 7.52
CA ASP A 132 11.04 -15.70 6.58
C ASP A 132 10.63 -15.19 5.17
N LYS A 133 9.33 -15.16 4.88
CA LYS A 133 8.77 -14.61 3.63
C LYS A 133 8.49 -13.10 3.70
N LEU A 134 8.77 -12.49 4.84
CA LEU A 134 8.46 -11.10 5.12
C LEU A 134 9.69 -10.22 4.93
N GLY A 135 9.59 -9.22 4.06
CA GLY A 135 10.56 -8.14 3.91
C GLY A 135 10.03 -6.85 4.52
N ILE A 136 10.77 -6.25 5.45
CA ILE A 136 10.33 -5.03 6.13
C ILE A 136 11.38 -3.95 5.99
N GLN A 137 10.95 -2.77 5.57
CA GLN A 137 11.70 -1.54 5.72
C GLN A 137 11.03 -0.66 6.77
N PHE A 138 11.72 -0.46 7.88
CA PHE A 138 11.29 0.46 8.93
C PHE A 138 11.66 1.91 8.58
N GLN A 139 10.99 2.85 9.21
CA GLN A 139 11.32 4.29 9.14
C GLN A 139 12.78 4.55 9.56
N THR A 140 13.26 3.84 10.58
CA THR A 140 14.65 3.89 11.03
C THR A 140 15.28 2.50 11.00
N ASN A 141 16.42 2.38 10.31
CA ASN A 141 17.15 1.13 10.22
C ASN A 141 18.47 1.25 10.98
N ASN A 142 18.67 0.38 11.97
CA ASN A 142 19.87 0.36 12.82
C ASN A 142 20.88 -0.65 12.28
N TYR A 143 21.77 -0.17 11.44
CA TYR A 143 22.93 -0.92 10.99
C TYR A 143 24.16 -0.56 11.83
N ASN A 144 25.16 -1.45 11.88
CA ASN A 144 26.46 -1.10 12.45
C ASN A 144 27.10 0.00 11.59
N LYS A 145 27.17 1.21 12.13
CA LYS A 145 27.59 2.42 11.43
C LYS A 145 29.04 2.35 10.91
N LEU A 146 29.90 1.57 11.54
CA LEU A 146 31.31 1.42 11.16
C LEU A 146 31.54 0.46 10.01
N MET A 147 30.58 -0.40 9.69
CA MET A 147 30.68 -1.34 8.58
C MET A 147 30.65 -0.60 7.23
N LYS A 148 31.35 -1.17 6.25
CA LYS A 148 31.18 -0.79 4.85
C LYS A 148 29.90 -1.39 4.28
N VAL A 149 29.31 -0.69 3.31
CA VAL A 149 28.10 -1.16 2.61
C VAL A 149 28.31 -2.57 2.07
N PHE A 150 29.44 -2.84 1.44
CA PHE A 150 29.71 -4.17 0.88
C PHE A 150 29.77 -5.27 1.94
N GLU A 151 30.32 -5.01 3.13
CA GLU A 151 30.39 -5.99 4.21
C GLU A 151 28.99 -6.40 4.67
N LEU A 152 28.07 -5.41 4.79
CA LEU A 152 26.67 -5.69 5.12
C LEU A 152 25.98 -6.49 4.02
N ILE A 153 26.18 -6.13 2.76
CA ILE A 153 25.65 -6.87 1.61
C ILE A 153 26.14 -8.31 1.60
N GLN A 154 27.43 -8.52 1.89
CA GLN A 154 28.04 -9.85 1.91
C GLN A 154 27.45 -10.74 3.03
N ILE A 155 27.18 -10.17 4.20
CA ILE A 155 26.57 -10.90 5.31
C ILE A 155 25.17 -11.39 4.91
N ILE A 156 24.37 -10.52 4.25
CA ILE A 156 22.98 -10.85 3.91
C ILE A 156 22.90 -11.75 2.68
N SER A 157 23.75 -11.51 1.68
CA SER A 157 23.72 -12.26 0.42
C SER A 157 24.44 -13.60 0.47
N HIS A 158 25.35 -13.77 1.45
CA HIS A 158 26.32 -14.88 1.52
C HIS A 158 27.16 -15.03 0.25
N LYS A 159 27.35 -13.95 -0.52
CA LYS A 159 28.06 -13.92 -1.81
C LYS A 159 29.34 -13.09 -1.77
N SER A 160 30.31 -13.46 -2.58
CA SER A 160 31.52 -12.68 -2.73
C SER A 160 31.32 -11.42 -3.57
N LYS A 161 32.24 -10.45 -3.45
CA LYS A 161 32.24 -9.20 -4.23
C LYS A 161 32.29 -9.43 -5.75
N PHE A 162 32.74 -10.59 -6.18
CA PHE A 162 32.94 -10.92 -7.59
C PHE A 162 31.77 -11.73 -8.17
N ASP A 163 30.73 -12.03 -7.39
CA ASP A 163 29.54 -12.71 -7.90
C ASP A 163 28.81 -11.83 -8.92
N SER A 164 28.70 -12.32 -10.16
CA SER A 164 28.12 -11.56 -11.28
C SER A 164 26.64 -11.26 -11.10
N SER A 165 25.88 -12.18 -10.45
CA SER A 165 24.46 -11.98 -10.18
C SER A 165 24.23 -10.89 -9.14
N LEU A 166 25.08 -10.86 -8.11
CA LEU A 166 25.07 -9.82 -7.08
C LEU A 166 25.41 -8.46 -7.67
N LYS A 167 26.43 -8.40 -8.52
CA LYS A 167 26.85 -7.17 -9.20
C LYS A 167 25.70 -6.58 -10.02
N SER A 168 25.05 -7.40 -10.85
CA SER A 168 23.91 -6.97 -11.67
C SER A 168 22.76 -6.39 -10.84
N GLN A 169 22.50 -6.93 -9.64
CA GLN A 169 21.48 -6.39 -8.75
C GLN A 169 21.92 -5.09 -8.07
N ILE A 170 23.17 -5.01 -7.61
CA ILE A 170 23.75 -3.79 -7.03
C ILE A 170 23.63 -2.61 -8.02
N ASP A 171 23.95 -2.84 -9.31
CA ASP A 171 23.84 -1.83 -10.35
C ASP A 171 22.40 -1.34 -10.57
N LYS A 172 21.40 -2.24 -10.51
CA LYS A 172 19.99 -1.86 -10.64
C LYS A 172 19.50 -0.92 -9.55
N PHE A 173 20.05 -1.03 -8.34
CA PHE A 173 19.70 -0.16 -7.21
C PHE A 173 20.60 1.08 -7.12
N ASP A 174 21.54 1.25 -8.03
CA ASP A 174 22.43 2.40 -8.08
C ASP A 174 23.21 2.61 -6.75
N ILE A 175 23.76 1.50 -6.23
CA ILE A 175 24.54 1.47 -4.98
C ILE A 175 25.98 1.05 -5.20
N THR A 176 26.44 0.90 -6.44
CA THR A 176 27.80 0.48 -6.80
C THR A 176 28.86 1.42 -6.22
N GLU A 177 28.64 2.73 -6.28
CA GLU A 177 29.56 3.74 -5.74
C GLU A 177 29.58 3.78 -4.20
N LEU A 178 28.59 3.19 -3.56
CA LEU A 178 28.45 3.16 -2.11
C LEU A 178 29.25 2.01 -1.46
N LEU A 179 29.61 0.98 -2.21
CA LEU A 179 30.13 -0.29 -1.69
C LEU A 179 31.30 -0.15 -0.71
N ASN A 180 32.20 0.82 -0.96
CA ASN A 180 33.38 1.05 -0.12
C ASN A 180 33.14 2.10 0.98
N LYS A 181 31.97 2.80 0.97
CA LYS A 181 31.63 3.78 2.00
C LYS A 181 31.25 3.09 3.30
N ARG A 182 31.56 3.70 4.43
CA ARG A 182 30.97 3.29 5.74
C ARG A 182 29.51 3.75 5.79
N ILE A 183 28.66 2.99 6.47
CA ILE A 183 27.22 3.25 6.59
C ILE A 183 26.96 4.63 7.21
N GLU A 184 27.77 5.04 8.18
CA GLU A 184 27.69 6.38 8.81
C GLU A 184 27.91 7.56 7.85
N LYS A 185 28.56 7.31 6.70
CA LYS A 185 28.86 8.32 5.69
C LYS A 185 27.83 8.42 4.59
N LEU A 186 26.79 7.60 4.65
CA LEU A 186 25.72 7.62 3.68
C LEU A 186 24.72 8.74 4.00
N SER A 187 24.28 9.44 2.95
CA SER A 187 23.12 10.32 3.04
C SER A 187 21.84 9.50 3.30
N ILE A 188 20.78 10.16 3.75
CA ILE A 188 19.48 9.51 3.99
C ILE A 188 19.00 8.72 2.78
N GLY A 189 19.07 9.31 1.59
CA GLY A 189 18.64 8.63 0.35
C GLY A 189 19.55 7.46 -0.04
N GLU A 190 20.86 7.52 0.24
CA GLU A 190 21.77 6.40 0.03
C GLU A 190 21.47 5.25 1.02
N GLN A 191 21.18 5.56 2.28
CA GLN A 191 20.77 4.56 3.27
C GLN A 191 19.44 3.90 2.88
N GLN A 192 18.47 4.65 2.41
CA GLN A 192 17.18 4.10 1.95
C GLN A 192 17.35 3.18 0.75
N ARG A 193 18.18 3.55 -0.25
CA ARG A 193 18.49 2.66 -1.38
C ARG A 193 19.17 1.39 -0.95
N LEU A 194 20.14 1.49 -0.04
CA LEU A 194 20.79 0.31 0.54
C LEU A 194 19.79 -0.59 1.25
N THR A 195 18.97 -0.05 2.14
CA THR A 195 17.96 -0.81 2.87
C THR A 195 16.97 -1.47 1.92
N LEU A 196 16.48 -0.73 0.93
CA LEU A 196 15.57 -1.26 -0.08
C LEU A 196 16.22 -2.42 -0.86
N PHE A 197 17.48 -2.27 -1.27
CA PHE A 197 18.25 -3.37 -1.88
C PHE A 197 18.26 -4.59 -0.97
N LEU A 198 18.63 -4.45 0.30
CA LEU A 198 18.76 -5.56 1.24
C LEU A 198 17.42 -6.28 1.45
N VAL A 199 16.33 -5.54 1.59
CA VAL A 199 14.98 -6.09 1.75
C VAL A 199 14.53 -6.85 0.50
N LEU A 200 14.73 -6.26 -0.69
CA LEU A 200 14.25 -6.84 -1.94
C LEU A 200 15.16 -7.94 -2.49
N TYR A 201 16.45 -7.93 -2.12
CA TYR A 201 17.42 -8.95 -2.52
C TYR A 201 17.00 -10.36 -2.09
N LEU A 202 16.41 -10.50 -0.91
CA LEU A 202 15.92 -11.77 -0.38
C LEU A 202 14.63 -12.25 -1.06
N ASN A 203 14.09 -11.47 -1.99
CA ASN A 203 12.89 -11.77 -2.75
C ASN A 203 11.68 -12.20 -1.89
N PRO A 204 11.31 -11.45 -0.83
CA PRO A 204 10.20 -11.80 0.04
C PRO A 204 8.87 -11.83 -0.73
N GLU A 205 7.90 -12.61 -0.22
CA GLU A 205 6.55 -12.67 -0.80
C GLU A 205 5.65 -11.56 -0.28
N ILE A 206 5.95 -11.06 0.93
CA ILE A 206 5.22 -10.00 1.60
C ILE A 206 6.18 -8.85 1.90
N LEU A 207 5.79 -7.65 1.58
CA LEU A 207 6.57 -6.44 1.76
C LEU A 207 5.85 -5.47 2.69
N ILE A 208 6.56 -4.94 3.67
CA ILE A 208 6.07 -3.86 4.53
C ILE A 208 7.02 -2.67 4.41
N PHE A 209 6.49 -1.52 4.06
CA PHE A 209 7.23 -0.26 3.97
C PHE A 209 6.65 0.76 4.96
N ASP A 210 7.44 1.15 5.94
CA ASP A 210 7.06 2.18 6.91
C ASP A 210 7.75 3.50 6.54
N GLU A 211 7.01 4.41 5.89
CA GLU A 211 7.46 5.74 5.45
C GLU A 211 8.72 5.71 4.56
N LEU A 212 8.70 4.87 3.55
CA LEU A 212 9.83 4.60 2.64
C LEU A 212 10.49 5.84 2.04
N THR A 213 9.72 6.89 1.76
CA THR A 213 10.16 8.06 0.98
C THR A 213 10.37 9.32 1.82
N THR A 214 10.16 9.22 3.15
CA THR A 214 10.30 10.36 4.06
C THR A 214 11.72 10.93 4.04
N GLY A 215 11.82 12.26 3.95
CA GLY A 215 13.09 12.98 3.90
C GLY A 215 13.79 12.98 2.53
N LEU A 216 13.13 12.50 1.48
CA LEU A 216 13.62 12.55 0.10
C LEU A 216 13.04 13.72 -0.69
N ASP A 217 13.86 14.30 -1.56
CA ASP A 217 13.38 15.19 -2.62
C ASP A 217 12.51 14.43 -3.65
N TYR A 218 11.67 15.16 -4.38
CA TYR A 218 10.71 14.60 -5.33
C TYR A 218 11.34 13.62 -6.34
N LYS A 219 12.48 13.95 -6.92
CA LYS A 219 13.15 13.12 -7.93
C LYS A 219 13.64 11.79 -7.37
N LYS A 220 14.23 11.80 -6.18
CA LYS A 220 14.68 10.57 -5.49
C LYS A 220 13.50 9.72 -5.06
N ARG A 221 12.42 10.34 -4.56
CA ARG A 221 11.18 9.69 -4.19
C ARG A 221 10.60 8.91 -5.35
N THR A 222 10.40 9.56 -6.50
CA THR A 222 9.86 8.92 -7.71
C THR A 222 10.71 7.70 -8.12
N LYS A 223 12.03 7.84 -8.14
CA LYS A 223 12.94 6.73 -8.48
C LYS A 223 12.80 5.53 -7.54
N ILE A 224 12.68 5.77 -6.24
CA ILE A 224 12.49 4.71 -5.24
C ILE A 224 11.13 4.04 -5.42
N LEU A 225 10.06 4.80 -5.63
CA LEU A 225 8.73 4.26 -5.85
C LEU A 225 8.66 3.40 -7.11
N ASP A 226 9.32 3.79 -8.20
CA ASP A 226 9.39 2.99 -9.43
C ASP A 226 10.07 1.64 -9.19
N ILE A 227 11.16 1.62 -8.42
CA ILE A 227 11.82 0.37 -8.01
C ILE A 227 10.86 -0.48 -7.20
N VAL A 228 10.24 0.09 -6.17
CA VAL A 228 9.31 -0.63 -5.29
C VAL A 228 8.13 -1.20 -6.08
N LYS A 229 7.46 -0.39 -6.90
CA LYS A 229 6.33 -0.84 -7.73
C LYS A 229 6.74 -1.99 -8.66
N THR A 230 7.93 -1.92 -9.26
CA THR A 230 8.45 -2.97 -10.13
C THR A 230 8.69 -4.29 -9.37
N TYR A 231 9.37 -4.23 -8.22
CA TYR A 231 9.70 -5.44 -7.44
C TYR A 231 8.53 -5.98 -6.63
N SER A 232 7.48 -5.21 -6.45
CA SER A 232 6.25 -5.60 -5.74
C SER A 232 5.22 -6.30 -6.63
N GLN A 233 5.47 -6.41 -7.92
CA GLN A 233 4.54 -7.09 -8.83
C GLN A 233 4.28 -8.53 -8.39
N GLY A 234 3.00 -8.87 -8.21
CA GLY A 234 2.57 -10.19 -7.77
C GLY A 234 2.82 -10.50 -6.29
N LYS A 235 3.25 -9.55 -5.50
CA LYS A 235 3.48 -9.70 -4.05
C LYS A 235 2.38 -9.01 -3.25
N THR A 236 2.27 -9.37 -1.98
CA THR A 236 1.44 -8.62 -1.02
C THR A 236 2.26 -7.48 -0.43
N VAL A 237 1.70 -6.29 -0.40
CA VAL A 237 2.39 -5.08 0.08
C VAL A 237 1.54 -4.34 1.10
N LEU A 238 2.15 -3.93 2.20
CA LEU A 238 1.61 -2.96 3.12
C LEU A 238 2.52 -1.73 3.11
N THR A 239 1.99 -0.57 2.75
CA THR A 239 2.79 0.65 2.70
C THR A 239 2.17 1.74 3.55
N VAL A 240 2.97 2.26 4.49
CA VAL A 240 2.62 3.43 5.29
C VAL A 240 3.24 4.65 4.63
N THR A 241 2.42 5.63 4.33
CA THR A 241 2.88 6.93 3.82
C THR A 241 1.95 8.06 4.24
N HIS A 242 2.49 9.25 4.30
CA HIS A 242 1.72 10.50 4.41
C HIS A 242 1.71 11.28 3.08
N TYR A 243 2.30 10.72 2.03
CA TYR A 243 2.23 11.24 0.66
C TYR A 243 1.16 10.47 -0.12
N TYR A 244 -0.06 10.98 -0.12
CA TYR A 244 -1.23 10.29 -0.68
C TYR A 244 -1.11 9.99 -2.17
N GLU A 245 -0.43 10.86 -2.91
CA GLU A 245 -0.17 10.70 -4.34
C GLU A 245 0.68 9.47 -4.69
N GLU A 246 1.49 8.97 -3.76
CA GLU A 246 2.29 7.76 -3.94
C GLU A 246 1.44 6.49 -4.06
N LEU A 247 0.24 6.54 -3.51
CA LEU A 247 -0.71 5.43 -3.48
C LEU A 247 -1.58 5.36 -4.74
N ASN A 248 -1.67 6.46 -5.49
CA ASN A 248 -2.48 6.50 -6.72
C ASN A 248 -2.02 5.42 -7.70
N ASP A 249 -2.99 4.77 -8.34
CA ASP A 249 -2.79 3.73 -9.36
C ASP A 249 -1.94 2.53 -8.91
N TRP A 250 -1.69 2.39 -7.61
CA TRP A 250 -0.89 1.30 -7.06
C TRP A 250 -1.65 0.46 -6.03
N VAL A 251 -2.32 1.09 -5.06
CA VAL A 251 -3.01 0.36 -3.98
C VAL A 251 -4.39 -0.11 -4.42
N ASN A 252 -4.78 -1.30 -3.96
CA ASN A 252 -6.13 -1.82 -4.17
C ASN A 252 -6.97 -1.83 -2.89
N LYS A 253 -6.34 -1.67 -1.71
CA LYS A 253 -7.01 -1.53 -0.42
C LYS A 253 -6.44 -0.37 0.38
N ILE A 254 -7.29 0.24 1.20
CA ILE A 254 -6.94 1.36 2.06
C ILE A 254 -7.34 1.06 3.51
N LEU A 255 -6.41 1.32 4.42
CA LEU A 255 -6.62 1.36 5.86
C LEU A 255 -6.43 2.80 6.34
N ILE A 256 -7.46 3.44 6.89
CA ILE A 256 -7.38 4.79 7.44
C ILE A 256 -7.47 4.70 8.97
N LEU A 257 -6.46 5.23 9.64
CA LEU A 257 -6.38 5.31 11.11
C LEU A 257 -6.42 6.77 11.58
N HIS A 258 -7.12 7.01 12.70
CA HIS A 258 -7.13 8.31 13.38
C HIS A 258 -7.10 8.11 14.89
N LYS A 259 -6.06 8.63 15.55
CA LYS A 259 -5.87 8.56 17.03
C LYS A 259 -6.12 7.15 17.59
N GLY A 260 -5.64 6.15 16.87
CA GLY A 260 -5.77 4.74 17.24
C GLY A 260 -7.04 4.04 16.77
N ASP A 261 -8.04 4.76 16.30
CA ASP A 261 -9.29 4.19 15.82
C ASP A 261 -9.26 3.92 14.31
N LEU A 262 -10.09 2.95 13.88
CA LEU A 262 -10.32 2.66 12.48
C LEU A 262 -11.36 3.62 11.90
N VAL A 263 -10.95 4.42 10.93
CA VAL A 263 -11.83 5.31 10.17
C VAL A 263 -12.44 4.58 8.97
N PHE A 264 -11.59 3.84 8.24
CA PHE A 264 -12.02 3.09 7.05
C PHE A 264 -11.11 1.88 6.82
N TRP A 265 -11.71 0.78 6.41
CA TRP A 265 -11.07 -0.39 5.85
C TRP A 265 -11.86 -0.91 4.67
N GLY A 266 -11.23 -1.11 3.54
CA GLY A 266 -11.88 -1.65 2.35
C GLY A 266 -11.05 -1.51 1.08
N THR A 267 -11.67 -1.88 -0.05
CA THR A 267 -11.05 -1.65 -1.36
C THR A 267 -11.02 -0.14 -1.68
N PHE A 268 -10.10 0.23 -2.54
CA PHE A 268 -10.02 1.63 -2.99
C PHE A 268 -11.29 2.05 -3.75
N ASP A 269 -11.92 1.13 -4.46
CA ASP A 269 -13.18 1.41 -5.15
C ASP A 269 -14.33 1.62 -4.16
N ASN A 270 -14.42 0.82 -3.08
CA ASN A 270 -15.40 1.06 -2.01
C ASN A 270 -15.21 2.44 -1.35
N LEU A 271 -13.97 2.88 -1.16
CA LEU A 271 -13.68 4.22 -0.64
C LEU A 271 -14.21 5.30 -1.59
N LYS A 272 -13.98 5.17 -2.90
CA LYS A 272 -14.50 6.10 -3.92
C LYS A 272 -16.02 6.12 -3.96
N GLU A 273 -16.67 4.96 -3.88
CA GLU A 273 -18.13 4.87 -3.90
C GLU A 273 -18.76 5.47 -2.65
N THR A 274 -18.15 5.23 -1.46
CA THR A 274 -18.65 5.74 -0.18
C THR A 274 -18.55 7.26 -0.10
N PHE A 275 -17.45 7.84 -0.61
CA PHE A 275 -17.18 9.28 -0.54
C PHE A 275 -17.18 9.92 -1.93
N LYS A 276 -18.21 9.59 -2.72
CA LYS A 276 -18.34 10.07 -4.09
C LYS A 276 -18.43 11.60 -4.14
N HIS A 277 -17.52 12.20 -4.89
CA HIS A 277 -17.48 13.64 -5.18
C HIS A 277 -16.79 13.87 -6.54
N TYR A 278 -16.98 15.04 -7.12
CA TYR A 278 -16.32 15.42 -8.38
C TYR A 278 -14.94 16.05 -8.11
N SER A 279 -14.93 17.07 -7.25
CA SER A 279 -13.71 17.77 -6.83
C SER A 279 -13.90 18.41 -5.46
N ILE A 280 -12.81 18.92 -4.87
CA ILE A 280 -12.84 19.82 -3.72
C ILE A 280 -12.18 21.13 -4.13
N VAL A 281 -12.93 22.23 -3.98
CA VAL A 281 -12.41 23.58 -4.21
C VAL A 281 -11.95 24.14 -2.87
N THR A 282 -10.64 24.31 -2.70
CA THR A 282 -10.05 24.81 -1.45
C THR A 282 -9.79 26.30 -1.49
N LEU A 283 -10.02 26.95 -0.36
CA LEU A 283 -9.81 28.39 -0.14
C LEU A 283 -9.33 28.63 1.30
N SER A 284 -8.81 29.84 1.57
CA SER A 284 -8.39 30.20 2.90
C SER A 284 -9.59 30.26 3.86
N THR A 285 -9.37 30.01 5.14
CA THR A 285 -10.41 30.15 6.18
C THR A 285 -10.97 31.56 6.23
N ASP A 286 -10.14 32.58 5.99
CA ASP A 286 -10.58 33.99 5.94
C ASP A 286 -11.53 34.23 4.75
N ASP A 287 -11.19 33.72 3.57
CA ASP A 287 -12.05 33.80 2.39
C ASP A 287 -13.34 33.00 2.56
N PHE A 288 -13.31 31.90 3.28
CA PHE A 288 -14.48 31.09 3.61
C PHE A 288 -15.55 31.86 4.40
N TYR A 289 -15.16 32.65 5.39
CA TYR A 289 -16.10 33.50 6.14
C TYR A 289 -16.73 34.59 5.26
N ASN A 290 -16.05 34.97 4.18
CA ASN A 290 -16.49 36.02 3.23
C ASN A 290 -17.17 35.44 1.98
N LEU A 291 -17.55 34.15 1.99
CA LEU A 291 -18.23 33.50 0.87
C LEU A 291 -19.53 34.23 0.48
N PRO A 292 -19.82 34.33 -0.84
CA PRO A 292 -21.12 34.73 -1.35
C PRO A 292 -22.25 33.92 -0.72
N LYS A 293 -23.42 34.54 -0.53
CA LYS A 293 -24.56 33.91 0.15
C LYS A 293 -24.99 32.60 -0.52
N GLU A 294 -24.89 32.53 -1.85
CA GLU A 294 -25.22 31.33 -2.64
C GLU A 294 -24.31 30.13 -2.35
N LEU A 295 -23.07 30.37 -1.89
CA LEU A 295 -22.10 29.32 -1.59
C LEU A 295 -22.10 28.88 -0.12
N LYS A 296 -22.81 29.59 0.77
CA LYS A 296 -22.80 29.31 2.21
C LYS A 296 -23.43 27.95 2.60
N ASN A 297 -24.29 27.41 1.73
CA ASN A 297 -24.98 26.13 1.98
C ASN A 297 -24.29 24.93 1.35
N ILE A 298 -23.13 25.11 0.74
CA ILE A 298 -22.37 23.99 0.16
C ILE A 298 -21.73 23.18 1.27
N ASN A 299 -21.74 21.86 1.12
CA ASN A 299 -21.03 20.97 2.04
C ASN A 299 -19.54 21.28 2.03
N THR A 300 -18.96 21.37 3.21
CA THR A 300 -17.56 21.76 3.39
C THR A 300 -16.77 20.68 4.13
N VAL A 301 -15.46 20.71 3.97
CA VAL A 301 -14.52 19.89 4.72
C VAL A 301 -13.38 20.79 5.23
N SER A 302 -12.95 20.60 6.47
CA SER A 302 -11.73 21.22 6.97
C SER A 302 -10.53 20.51 6.37
N VAL A 303 -9.63 21.26 5.74
CA VAL A 303 -8.39 20.72 5.16
C VAL A 303 -7.26 20.81 6.19
N ASP A 304 -7.11 21.99 6.77
CA ASP A 304 -6.23 22.31 7.89
C ASP A 304 -6.77 23.54 8.65
N ASP A 305 -6.01 24.04 9.62
CA ASP A 305 -6.41 25.20 10.45
C ASP A 305 -6.63 26.51 9.65
N LYS A 306 -6.10 26.58 8.44
CA LYS A 306 -6.12 27.78 7.58
C LYS A 306 -6.85 27.58 6.26
N THR A 307 -7.29 26.37 5.96
CA THR A 307 -7.85 26.00 4.65
C THR A 307 -9.16 25.24 4.80
N CYS A 308 -10.19 25.70 4.13
CA CYS A 308 -11.47 25.01 3.98
C CYS A 308 -11.67 24.53 2.57
N GLY A 309 -12.39 23.40 2.39
CA GLY A 309 -12.75 22.84 1.09
C GLY A 309 -14.26 22.85 0.87
N LEU A 310 -14.71 23.31 -0.29
CA LEU A 310 -16.08 23.16 -0.77
C LEU A 310 -16.17 21.83 -1.52
N ILE A 311 -17.07 20.94 -1.09
CA ILE A 311 -17.27 19.64 -1.71
C ILE A 311 -18.16 19.80 -2.93
N VAL A 312 -17.65 19.43 -4.10
CA VAL A 312 -18.32 19.60 -5.38
C VAL A 312 -18.88 18.26 -5.85
N ALA A 313 -20.18 18.24 -6.18
CA ALA A 313 -20.87 17.01 -6.55
C ALA A 313 -20.61 16.60 -8.02
N ASP A 314 -20.56 17.55 -8.93
CA ASP A 314 -20.42 17.34 -10.37
C ASP A 314 -19.81 18.57 -11.09
N GLU A 315 -19.58 18.44 -12.39
CA GLU A 315 -18.97 19.47 -13.23
C GLU A 315 -19.79 20.77 -13.28
N TYR A 316 -21.11 20.67 -13.36
CA TYR A 316 -21.99 21.84 -13.41
C TYR A 316 -21.87 22.69 -12.13
N HIS A 317 -21.97 22.05 -10.96
CA HIS A 317 -21.80 22.74 -9.68
C HIS A 317 -20.39 23.32 -9.54
N GLN A 318 -19.35 22.64 -10.07
CA GLN A 318 -18.01 23.19 -10.08
C GLN A 318 -17.95 24.52 -10.84
N GLU A 319 -18.50 24.57 -12.04
CA GLU A 319 -18.50 25.82 -12.83
C GLU A 319 -19.23 26.95 -12.12
N GLU A 320 -20.38 26.69 -11.49
CA GLU A 320 -21.12 27.70 -10.73
C GLU A 320 -20.29 28.25 -9.57
N ILE A 321 -19.66 27.35 -8.77
CA ILE A 321 -18.80 27.74 -7.66
C ILE A 321 -17.64 28.61 -8.15
N LEU A 322 -16.93 28.16 -9.20
CA LEU A 322 -15.77 28.89 -9.72
C LEU A 322 -16.14 30.28 -10.27
N ARG A 323 -17.29 30.40 -10.95
CA ARG A 323 -17.81 31.70 -11.44
C ARG A 323 -18.11 32.63 -10.25
N SER A 324 -18.75 32.13 -9.19
CA SER A 324 -19.11 32.93 -8.02
C SER A 324 -17.86 33.38 -7.25
N LEU A 325 -16.89 32.49 -7.00
CA LEU A 325 -15.63 32.80 -6.35
C LEU A 325 -14.80 33.84 -7.14
N SER A 326 -14.72 33.67 -8.46
CA SER A 326 -13.99 34.60 -9.35
C SER A 326 -14.63 36.00 -9.37
N ARG A 327 -15.96 36.12 -9.38
CA ARG A 327 -16.67 37.40 -9.29
C ARG A 327 -16.40 38.09 -7.95
N SER A 328 -16.21 37.34 -6.90
CA SER A 328 -15.95 37.85 -5.54
C SER A 328 -14.45 38.09 -5.26
N ASN A 329 -13.59 37.88 -6.26
CA ASN A 329 -12.14 38.03 -6.17
C ASN A 329 -11.51 37.14 -5.06
N ILE A 330 -12.12 35.97 -4.77
CA ILE A 330 -11.64 35.00 -3.80
C ILE A 330 -10.61 34.08 -4.50
N ARG A 331 -9.48 33.84 -3.82
CA ARG A 331 -8.47 32.90 -4.31
C ARG A 331 -8.85 31.47 -3.95
N PHE A 332 -8.72 30.57 -4.90
CA PHE A 332 -9.05 29.17 -4.70
C PHE A 332 -8.10 28.25 -5.47
N GLN A 333 -8.09 26.97 -5.06
CA GLN A 333 -7.43 25.87 -5.80
C GLN A 333 -8.44 24.77 -6.02
N ILE A 334 -8.36 24.11 -7.18
CA ILE A 334 -9.21 22.96 -7.51
C ILE A 334 -8.38 21.70 -7.27
N ASN A 335 -8.87 20.85 -6.38
CA ASN A 335 -8.28 19.55 -6.12
C ASN A 335 -9.17 18.49 -6.79
N PRO A 336 -8.69 17.80 -7.83
CA PRO A 336 -9.43 16.73 -8.48
C PRO A 336 -9.60 15.56 -7.51
N ASN A 337 -10.46 14.61 -7.87
CA ASN A 337 -10.68 13.40 -7.07
C ASN A 337 -9.37 12.64 -6.84
N SER A 338 -8.87 12.67 -5.61
CA SER A 338 -7.59 12.12 -5.18
C SER A 338 -7.76 11.32 -3.88
N ILE A 339 -6.81 10.46 -3.56
CA ILE A 339 -6.80 9.74 -2.26
C ILE A 339 -6.84 10.71 -1.09
N TYR A 340 -6.18 11.86 -1.19
CA TYR A 340 -6.22 12.88 -0.16
C TYR A 340 -7.62 13.44 0.08
N ASN A 341 -8.36 13.74 -0.98
CA ASN A 341 -9.75 14.20 -0.87
C ASN A 341 -10.64 13.14 -0.20
N LEU A 342 -10.51 11.87 -0.62
CA LEU A 342 -11.25 10.75 -0.03
C LEU A 342 -10.90 10.57 1.44
N TYR A 343 -9.63 10.72 1.81
CA TYR A 343 -9.18 10.71 3.20
C TYR A 343 -9.88 11.82 4.02
N MET A 344 -9.89 13.06 3.54
CA MET A 344 -10.53 14.17 4.24
C MET A 344 -12.03 13.94 4.44
N LEU A 345 -12.73 13.44 3.43
CA LEU A 345 -14.16 13.13 3.53
C LEU A 345 -14.42 11.98 4.50
N ALA A 346 -13.59 10.95 4.51
CA ALA A 346 -13.68 9.86 5.46
C ALA A 346 -13.47 10.36 6.90
N MET A 347 -12.49 11.24 7.11
CA MET A 347 -12.21 11.86 8.40
C MET A 347 -13.38 12.71 8.88
N LYS A 348 -13.94 13.57 8.03
CA LYS A 348 -15.13 14.38 8.34
C LYS A 348 -16.28 13.49 8.83
N ASN A 349 -16.64 12.48 8.05
CA ASN A 349 -17.73 11.55 8.38
C ASN A 349 -17.48 10.82 9.72
N PHE A 350 -16.23 10.44 9.97
CA PHE A 350 -15.86 9.77 11.21
C PHE A 350 -16.00 10.67 12.43
N ILE A 351 -15.56 11.92 12.35
CA ILE A 351 -15.67 12.90 13.43
C ILE A 351 -17.13 13.23 13.73
N GLU A 352 -17.93 13.54 12.68
CA GLU A 352 -19.35 13.82 12.82
C GLU A 352 -20.13 12.66 13.49
N LYS A 353 -19.78 11.40 13.16
CA LYS A 353 -20.40 10.22 13.81
C LYS A 353 -20.00 10.02 15.28
N LYS A 354 -18.84 10.54 15.70
CA LYS A 354 -18.40 10.47 17.10
C LYS A 354 -18.98 11.57 17.97
N GLU A 355 -19.34 12.70 17.36
CA GLU A 355 -19.91 13.87 18.04
C GLU A 355 -21.45 13.79 18.16
N ALA A 356 -22.09 12.93 17.33
CA ALA A 356 -23.53 12.64 17.35
C ALA A 356 -23.89 11.56 18.37
#